data_5970d4a4eb1b8d35f7671d4852c7b2a7
#
_entry.id   5970d4a4eb1b8d35f7671d4852c7b2a7
#
_cell.length_a   1.000
_cell.length_b   1.000
_cell.length_c   1.000
_cell.angle_alpha   90.00
_cell.angle_beta   90.00
_cell.angle_gamma   90.00
#
_symmetry.space_group_name_H-M   'P 1'
#
loop_
_entity.id
_entity.type
_entity.pdbx_description
1 polymer ?
#
loop_
_entity_poly.entity_id
_entity_poly.type
_entity_poly.pdbx_seq_one_letter_code
_entity_poly.pdbx_strand_id
1 'polypeptide(L)'
;MNKFAQLDRQFVWHPFTQMRDWLKREPMVIVAGKGAVLRDVRGREYLDANSSIWTNLHGHNHPKLNAAIRRQLGKIAHSSALGLANEPASLLAGKLVKAANRIDDSNSNRARKSRIGNRKLEKVFFSDDGSTALEVALKLAYEFTRRIRGRSVGLTSSRAAQPKFLSLAGAYHGDTVGAVALGHIDLFHRSYAGLLFKTDQVMAPYCYRCPFNRAKPERADAREHRKCHWECVGKVEQKFSAQKKKGNSYAAFVFEPLMQGAAGMIPQPPGWLRQAADIARAHGALLIADEVMTGFGRTGTVAAVCDHRPSSGGFSDGHRPPLQQNLFASHHEGVQPDFLCLAKGLTGGYLPMAATLTTVKIFEAFLGRYEKFKTFFHGHSYTANQLGAATALANLDILQGAKSIRARQRLETALREDLQMLWSLPNVGDIRQVGLIAGIELVINWRTREPFALRERAGIRVCEAMARRGVLTRPIGNVIVLMPPYVTTRAQVRRMVEVLRQAIEEIFPGNT
;
A
#
# COMPACT_ATOMS: atom_id res chain seq x y z
N MET A 1 -15.77 -6.32 -33.75
CA MET A 1 -15.80 -6.22 -32.25
C MET A 1 -16.65 -7.36 -31.73
N ASN A 2 -16.17 -8.09 -30.71
CA ASN A 2 -16.95 -9.19 -30.14
C ASN A 2 -18.12 -8.68 -29.27
N LYS A 3 -19.11 -9.57 -29.00
CA LYS A 3 -20.33 -9.23 -28.23
C LYS A 3 -20.03 -8.62 -26.87
N PHE A 4 -19.03 -9.12 -26.14
CA PHE A 4 -18.70 -8.62 -24.77
C PHE A 4 -18.13 -7.21 -24.82
N ALA A 5 -17.26 -6.91 -25.80
CA ALA A 5 -16.74 -5.57 -26.02
C ALA A 5 -17.83 -4.56 -26.43
N GLN A 6 -18.89 -5.01 -27.13
CA GLN A 6 -20.03 -4.17 -27.46
C GLN A 6 -20.85 -3.83 -26.21
N LEU A 7 -21.18 -4.84 -25.39
CA LEU A 7 -21.94 -4.66 -24.16
C LEU A 7 -21.17 -3.78 -23.15
N ASP A 8 -19.86 -3.99 -23.03
CA ASP A 8 -19.00 -3.17 -22.19
C ASP A 8 -19.05 -1.70 -22.57
N ARG A 9 -18.84 -1.38 -23.85
CA ARG A 9 -18.90 0.00 -24.35
C ARG A 9 -20.27 0.65 -24.17
N GLN A 10 -21.34 -0.13 -24.21
CA GLN A 10 -22.70 0.37 -24.10
C GLN A 10 -23.12 0.62 -22.65
N PHE A 11 -22.69 -0.23 -21.69
CA PHE A 11 -23.28 -0.25 -20.35
C PHE A 11 -22.30 -0.05 -19.20
N VAL A 12 -20.97 -0.21 -19.41
CA VAL A 12 -20.01 -0.17 -18.31
C VAL A 12 -19.29 1.17 -18.23
N TRP A 13 -19.34 1.80 -17.06
CA TRP A 13 -18.53 2.97 -16.77
C TRP A 13 -17.26 2.54 -16.02
N HIS A 14 -16.11 2.70 -16.68
CA HIS A 14 -14.83 2.25 -16.14
C HIS A 14 -14.22 3.21 -15.12
N PRO A 15 -13.64 2.70 -14.02
CA PRO A 15 -12.96 3.53 -13.00
C PRO A 15 -11.71 4.19 -13.60
N PHE A 16 -11.41 5.42 -13.16
CA PHE A 16 -10.22 6.19 -13.58
C PHE A 16 -9.97 6.20 -15.10
N THR A 17 -11.03 6.22 -15.89
CA THR A 17 -10.97 6.10 -17.36
C THR A 17 -11.66 7.28 -18.03
N GLN A 18 -10.95 7.94 -18.97
CA GLN A 18 -11.62 8.90 -19.84
C GLN A 18 -12.51 8.14 -20.85
N MET A 19 -13.81 8.09 -20.59
CA MET A 19 -14.76 7.28 -21.35
C MET A 19 -14.83 7.69 -22.83
N ARG A 20 -14.63 8.97 -23.17
CA ARG A 20 -14.54 9.41 -24.58
C ARG A 20 -13.43 8.69 -25.33
N ASP A 21 -12.28 8.43 -24.69
CA ASP A 21 -11.17 7.69 -25.30
C ASP A 21 -11.43 6.18 -25.31
N TRP A 22 -12.09 5.67 -24.26
CA TRP A 22 -12.50 4.26 -24.19
C TRP A 22 -13.45 3.88 -25.32
N LEU A 23 -14.44 4.70 -25.59
CA LEU A 23 -15.42 4.49 -26.64
C LEU A 23 -14.85 4.51 -28.08
N LYS A 24 -13.62 5.03 -28.28
CA LYS A 24 -12.96 5.06 -29.59
C LYS A 24 -12.20 3.78 -29.95
N ARG A 25 -11.99 2.89 -28.98
CA ARG A 25 -11.19 1.66 -29.16
C ARG A 25 -12.00 0.41 -28.88
N GLU A 26 -11.54 -0.73 -29.38
CA GLU A 26 -12.10 -2.01 -29.00
C GLU A 26 -11.53 -2.42 -27.63
N PRO A 27 -12.37 -2.64 -26.60
CA PRO A 27 -11.93 -3.12 -25.30
C PRO A 27 -11.22 -4.47 -25.38
N MET A 28 -10.15 -4.64 -24.61
CA MET A 28 -9.54 -5.95 -24.38
C MET A 28 -10.41 -6.71 -23.37
N VAL A 29 -11.01 -7.81 -23.81
CA VAL A 29 -11.88 -8.65 -22.97
C VAL A 29 -11.09 -9.83 -22.43
N ILE A 30 -10.77 -9.82 -21.14
CA ILE A 30 -10.07 -10.90 -20.45
C ILE A 30 -11.08 -11.98 -20.07
N VAL A 31 -10.81 -13.23 -20.41
CA VAL A 31 -11.71 -14.37 -20.18
C VAL A 31 -11.10 -15.48 -19.32
N ALA A 32 -9.78 -15.51 -19.17
CA ALA A 32 -9.10 -16.51 -18.36
C ALA A 32 -7.78 -15.98 -17.80
N GLY A 33 -7.26 -16.66 -16.78
CA GLY A 33 -5.93 -16.41 -16.21
C GLY A 33 -5.37 -17.63 -15.50
N LYS A 34 -4.04 -17.81 -15.56
CA LYS A 34 -3.33 -18.85 -14.82
C LYS A 34 -1.92 -18.35 -14.47
N GLY A 35 -1.54 -18.48 -13.20
CA GLY A 35 -0.26 -17.94 -12.75
C GLY A 35 -0.16 -16.44 -13.03
N ALA A 36 0.92 -15.97 -13.63
CA ALA A 36 1.11 -14.56 -13.99
C ALA A 36 0.54 -14.19 -15.37
N VAL A 37 -0.24 -15.08 -16.01
CA VAL A 37 -0.72 -14.89 -17.39
C VAL A 37 -2.23 -14.69 -17.41
N LEU A 38 -2.67 -13.68 -18.15
CA LEU A 38 -4.06 -13.41 -18.52
C LEU A 38 -4.27 -13.78 -19.99
N ARG A 39 -5.48 -14.20 -20.34
CA ARG A 39 -5.86 -14.52 -21.72
C ARG A 39 -7.11 -13.74 -22.12
N ASP A 40 -7.05 -13.10 -23.30
CA ASP A 40 -8.20 -12.40 -23.86
C ASP A 40 -9.12 -13.33 -24.67
N VAL A 41 -10.26 -12.82 -25.06
CA VAL A 41 -11.29 -13.52 -25.84
C VAL A 41 -10.82 -13.98 -27.23
N ARG A 42 -9.70 -13.44 -27.72
CA ARG A 42 -9.04 -13.82 -28.99
C ARG A 42 -7.95 -14.88 -28.78
N GLY A 43 -7.77 -15.35 -27.54
CA GLY A 43 -6.73 -16.33 -27.18
C GLY A 43 -5.34 -15.75 -26.97
N ARG A 44 -5.14 -14.44 -27.07
CA ARG A 44 -3.84 -13.81 -26.85
C ARG A 44 -3.51 -13.79 -25.34
N GLU A 45 -2.25 -14.05 -25.05
CA GLU A 45 -1.75 -14.12 -23.69
C GLU A 45 -0.96 -12.86 -23.31
N TYR A 46 -1.08 -12.47 -22.05
CA TYR A 46 -0.45 -11.27 -21.49
C TYR A 46 0.12 -11.58 -20.12
N LEU A 47 1.37 -11.17 -19.87
CA LEU A 47 1.93 -11.15 -18.52
C LEU A 47 1.28 -10.03 -17.72
N ASP A 48 0.73 -10.36 -16.54
CA ASP A 48 0.20 -9.40 -15.59
C ASP A 48 1.33 -8.79 -14.76
N ALA A 49 1.93 -7.72 -15.25
CA ALA A 49 3.05 -7.05 -14.58
C ALA A 49 2.62 -6.12 -13.44
N ASN A 50 1.32 -6.03 -13.15
CA ASN A 50 0.75 -5.13 -12.15
C ASN A 50 -0.19 -5.82 -11.16
N SER A 51 -0.20 -7.16 -11.12
CA SER A 51 -1.05 -7.96 -10.21
C SER A 51 -2.51 -7.47 -10.19
N SER A 52 -3.10 -7.19 -11.36
CA SER A 52 -4.49 -6.70 -11.51
C SER A 52 -4.78 -5.52 -10.56
N ILE A 53 -3.95 -4.48 -10.63
CA ILE A 53 -3.96 -3.29 -9.75
C ILE A 53 -3.63 -3.67 -8.28
N TRP A 54 -2.45 -4.32 -8.12
CA TRP A 54 -1.80 -4.58 -6.83
C TRP A 54 -2.53 -5.55 -5.91
N THR A 55 -3.56 -6.22 -6.38
CA THR A 55 -4.42 -7.10 -5.59
C THR A 55 -3.94 -8.55 -5.59
N ASN A 56 -3.57 -9.09 -6.76
CA ASN A 56 -3.30 -10.51 -6.97
C ASN A 56 -1.89 -10.89 -6.51
N LEU A 57 -1.78 -11.64 -5.40
CA LEU A 57 -0.49 -12.03 -4.84
C LEU A 57 0.05 -13.32 -5.48
N HIS A 58 -0.80 -14.33 -5.64
CA HIS A 58 -0.38 -15.70 -5.97
C HIS A 58 -0.62 -16.07 -7.44
N GLY A 59 -0.94 -15.08 -8.27
CA GLY A 59 -1.34 -15.31 -9.64
C GLY A 59 -2.80 -15.77 -9.75
N HIS A 60 -3.23 -15.87 -11.00
CA HIS A 60 -4.60 -16.21 -11.34
C HIS A 60 -4.86 -17.70 -11.19
N ASN A 61 -6.07 -18.06 -10.81
CA ASN A 61 -6.56 -19.43 -10.70
C ASN A 61 -5.68 -20.33 -9.80
N HIS A 62 -5.28 -19.84 -8.61
CA HIS A 62 -4.45 -20.56 -7.67
C HIS A 62 -5.23 -21.69 -6.98
N PRO A 63 -4.80 -22.98 -7.07
CA PRO A 63 -5.61 -24.14 -6.68
C PRO A 63 -6.01 -24.12 -5.19
N LYS A 64 -5.14 -23.71 -4.28
CA LYS A 64 -5.44 -23.67 -2.84
C LYS A 64 -6.50 -22.62 -2.51
N LEU A 65 -6.46 -21.44 -3.15
CA LEU A 65 -7.46 -20.38 -2.95
C LEU A 65 -8.82 -20.82 -3.52
N ASN A 66 -8.83 -21.39 -4.74
CA ASN A 66 -10.04 -21.94 -5.33
C ASN A 66 -10.66 -23.04 -4.45
N ALA A 67 -9.85 -23.94 -3.91
CA ALA A 67 -10.32 -25.02 -3.02
C ALA A 67 -10.91 -24.46 -1.71
N ALA A 68 -10.30 -23.42 -1.14
CA ALA A 68 -10.84 -22.78 0.07
C ALA A 68 -12.23 -22.14 -0.18
N ILE A 69 -12.36 -21.44 -1.31
CA ILE A 69 -13.65 -20.83 -1.72
C ILE A 69 -14.72 -21.91 -1.93
N ARG A 70 -14.42 -22.95 -2.72
CA ARG A 70 -15.36 -24.06 -2.98
C ARG A 70 -15.81 -24.75 -1.71
N ARG A 71 -14.87 -25.04 -0.79
CA ARG A 71 -15.18 -25.68 0.50
C ARG A 71 -16.06 -24.80 1.37
N GLN A 72 -15.78 -23.51 1.44
CA GLN A 72 -16.60 -22.56 2.20
C GLN A 72 -17.97 -22.36 1.57
N LEU A 73 -18.05 -22.30 0.24
CA LEU A 73 -19.32 -22.18 -0.49
C LEU A 73 -20.24 -23.37 -0.25
N GLY A 74 -19.68 -24.59 -0.09
CA GLY A 74 -20.43 -25.80 0.30
C GLY A 74 -20.99 -25.78 1.73
N LYS A 75 -20.51 -24.87 2.60
CA LYS A 75 -21.05 -24.66 3.95
C LYS A 75 -22.07 -23.53 3.96
N ILE A 76 -21.60 -22.32 3.68
CA ILE A 76 -22.39 -21.09 3.62
C ILE A 76 -21.56 -19.99 2.94
N ALA A 77 -22.18 -19.21 2.06
CA ALA A 77 -21.54 -18.09 1.40
C ALA A 77 -21.38 -16.89 2.33
N HIS A 78 -22.47 -16.51 3.00
CA HIS A 78 -22.51 -15.34 3.88
C HIS A 78 -23.61 -15.48 4.94
N SER A 79 -23.33 -14.95 6.13
CA SER A 79 -24.31 -14.57 7.15
C SER A 79 -23.89 -13.27 7.80
N SER A 80 -24.84 -12.50 8.30
CA SER A 80 -24.55 -11.23 8.99
C SER A 80 -23.63 -11.43 10.18
N ALA A 81 -22.71 -10.49 10.39
CA ALA A 81 -21.92 -10.39 11.63
C ALA A 81 -22.60 -9.52 12.71
N LEU A 82 -23.79 -8.98 12.41
CA LEU A 82 -24.54 -8.17 13.38
C LEU A 82 -25.15 -9.08 14.45
N GLY A 83 -24.46 -9.18 15.59
CA GLY A 83 -24.84 -10.04 16.70
C GLY A 83 -24.54 -11.54 16.49
N LEU A 84 -23.91 -11.93 15.39
CA LEU A 84 -23.52 -13.31 15.08
C LEU A 84 -22.00 -13.42 14.90
N ALA A 85 -21.44 -14.55 15.29
CA ALA A 85 -20.05 -14.92 14.99
C ALA A 85 -20.01 -15.99 13.91
N ASN A 86 -18.86 -16.11 13.22
CA ASN A 86 -18.62 -17.18 12.28
C ASN A 86 -17.19 -17.73 12.37
N GLU A 87 -17.04 -19.01 12.08
CA GLU A 87 -15.78 -19.74 12.20
C GLU A 87 -14.62 -19.09 11.42
N PRO A 88 -14.71 -18.86 10.08
CA PRO A 88 -13.55 -18.38 9.34
C PRO A 88 -13.13 -16.95 9.70
N ALA A 89 -14.06 -16.05 10.01
CA ALA A 89 -13.70 -14.69 10.43
C ALA A 89 -13.05 -14.67 11.81
N SER A 90 -13.51 -15.48 12.76
CA SER A 90 -12.89 -15.58 14.08
C SER A 90 -11.47 -16.13 14.00
N LEU A 91 -11.23 -17.17 13.20
CA LEU A 91 -9.90 -17.73 12.95
C LEU A 91 -8.99 -16.72 12.24
N LEU A 92 -9.52 -15.99 11.24
CA LEU A 92 -8.79 -14.97 10.52
C LEU A 92 -8.35 -13.83 11.43
N ALA A 93 -9.25 -13.34 12.30
CA ALA A 93 -8.93 -12.30 13.27
C ALA A 93 -7.74 -12.70 14.16
N GLY A 94 -7.76 -13.93 14.71
CA GLY A 94 -6.65 -14.43 15.51
C GLY A 94 -5.34 -14.54 14.74
N LYS A 95 -5.36 -15.00 13.47
CA LYS A 95 -4.15 -15.06 12.63
C LYS A 95 -3.62 -13.68 12.28
N LEU A 96 -4.49 -12.70 11.98
CA LEU A 96 -4.09 -11.32 11.67
C LEU A 96 -3.46 -10.65 12.90
N VAL A 97 -4.10 -10.76 14.07
CA VAL A 97 -3.55 -10.26 15.34
C VAL A 97 -2.15 -10.84 15.61
N LYS A 98 -1.99 -12.15 15.44
CA LYS A 98 -0.69 -12.81 15.62
C LYS A 98 0.35 -12.32 14.61
N ALA A 99 -0.03 -12.10 13.35
CA ALA A 99 0.87 -11.60 12.32
C ALA A 99 1.26 -10.13 12.55
N ALA A 100 0.30 -9.29 12.96
CA ALA A 100 0.49 -7.86 13.17
C ALA A 100 1.34 -7.51 14.41
N ASN A 101 1.54 -8.45 15.32
CA ASN A 101 2.37 -8.25 16.53
C ASN A 101 3.73 -8.97 16.46
N ARG A 102 4.05 -9.64 15.34
CA ARG A 102 5.36 -10.24 15.10
C ARG A 102 6.36 -9.17 14.65
N ILE A 103 6.93 -8.46 15.58
CA ILE A 103 8.10 -7.62 15.33
C ILE A 103 9.32 -8.45 15.70
N ASP A 104 10.30 -8.51 14.80
CA ASP A 104 11.51 -9.31 14.97
C ASP A 104 12.24 -8.94 16.26
N ASP A 105 12.40 -9.92 17.17
CA ASP A 105 13.09 -9.77 18.46
C ASP A 105 14.62 -9.80 18.31
N SER A 106 15.16 -10.15 17.14
CA SER A 106 16.61 -10.34 16.91
C SER A 106 17.44 -9.05 17.07
N ASN A 107 16.79 -7.87 17.04
CA ASN A 107 17.42 -6.56 17.19
C ASN A 107 16.88 -5.75 18.39
N SER A 108 16.23 -6.40 19.35
CA SER A 108 15.55 -5.69 20.43
C SER A 108 16.44 -5.49 21.66
N ASN A 109 16.98 -4.28 21.80
CA ASN A 109 17.34 -3.74 23.12
C ASN A 109 16.12 -3.81 24.05
N ARG A 110 16.29 -4.19 25.34
CA ARG A 110 15.23 -4.25 26.37
C ARG A 110 14.31 -3.02 26.40
N ALA A 111 14.85 -1.82 26.10
CA ALA A 111 14.11 -0.57 25.96
C ALA A 111 13.06 -0.58 24.82
N ARG A 112 13.24 -1.44 23.81
CA ARG A 112 12.31 -1.60 22.68
C ARG A 112 11.08 -2.44 23.06
N LYS A 113 11.25 -3.48 23.88
CA LYS A 113 10.16 -4.32 24.40
C LYS A 113 9.20 -3.52 25.28
N SER A 114 9.69 -2.58 26.11
CA SER A 114 8.85 -1.75 26.96
C SER A 114 8.01 -0.72 26.19
N ARG A 115 8.48 -0.26 25.02
CA ARG A 115 7.75 0.70 24.18
C ARG A 115 6.61 0.07 23.37
N ILE A 116 6.68 -1.22 23.05
CA ILE A 116 5.65 -1.97 22.27
C ILE A 116 4.58 -2.54 23.21
N GLY A 117 4.92 -2.85 24.47
CA GLY A 117 4.08 -3.62 25.38
C GLY A 117 2.61 -3.18 25.53
N ASN A 118 2.35 -1.87 25.45
CA ASN A 118 0.99 -1.30 25.59
C ASN A 118 0.29 -1.01 24.25
N ARG A 119 0.87 -1.43 23.10
CA ARG A 119 0.36 -1.07 21.76
C ARG A 119 0.12 -2.28 20.85
N LYS A 120 -0.09 -3.43 21.44
CA LYS A 120 -0.46 -4.62 20.67
C LYS A 120 -1.80 -4.39 19.97
N LEU A 121 -1.87 -4.78 18.70
CA LEU A 121 -3.11 -4.81 17.94
C LEU A 121 -3.84 -6.10 18.31
N GLU A 122 -5.01 -5.99 18.96
CA GLU A 122 -5.70 -7.14 19.51
C GLU A 122 -7.16 -7.24 19.08
N LYS A 123 -7.68 -6.24 18.39
CA LYS A 123 -9.05 -6.20 17.88
C LYS A 123 -9.05 -6.00 16.37
N VAL A 124 -9.97 -6.66 15.69
CA VAL A 124 -10.13 -6.61 14.24
C VAL A 124 -11.55 -6.22 13.90
N PHE A 125 -11.71 -5.20 13.09
CA PHE A 125 -12.97 -4.86 12.44
C PHE A 125 -12.85 -5.21 10.95
N PHE A 126 -13.77 -6.00 10.42
CA PHE A 126 -13.81 -6.37 9.01
C PHE A 126 -14.71 -5.44 8.22
N SER A 127 -14.27 -5.08 7.01
CA SER A 127 -15.03 -4.30 6.03
C SER A 127 -14.78 -4.84 4.62
N ASP A 128 -15.15 -4.09 3.58
CA ASP A 128 -15.23 -4.64 2.22
C ASP A 128 -14.00 -4.35 1.36
N ASP A 129 -13.39 -3.17 1.51
CA ASP A 129 -12.25 -2.73 0.69
C ASP A 129 -11.30 -1.78 1.47
N GLY A 130 -10.23 -1.30 0.81
CA GLY A 130 -9.24 -0.43 1.43
C GLY A 130 -9.82 0.89 1.93
N SER A 131 -10.71 1.52 1.15
CA SER A 131 -11.34 2.79 1.54
C SER A 131 -12.15 2.62 2.81
N THR A 132 -12.92 1.54 2.90
CA THR A 132 -13.76 1.23 4.07
C THR A 132 -12.93 0.87 5.30
N ALA A 133 -11.74 0.26 5.14
CA ALA A 133 -10.81 0.06 6.25
C ALA A 133 -10.32 1.39 6.83
N LEU A 134 -10.01 2.36 5.95
CA LEU A 134 -9.61 3.71 6.37
C LEU A 134 -10.77 4.47 7.03
N GLU A 135 -12.01 4.33 6.53
CA GLU A 135 -13.20 4.92 7.16
C GLU A 135 -13.40 4.42 8.60
N VAL A 136 -13.20 3.12 8.83
CA VAL A 136 -13.23 2.52 10.17
C VAL A 136 -12.16 3.14 11.07
N ALA A 137 -10.90 3.20 10.61
CA ALA A 137 -9.80 3.78 11.37
C ALA A 137 -10.03 5.27 11.69
N LEU A 138 -10.51 6.05 10.71
CA LEU A 138 -10.83 7.46 10.87
C LEU A 138 -11.88 7.69 11.95
N LYS A 139 -13.02 6.99 11.84
CA LYS A 139 -14.14 7.14 12.79
C LYS A 139 -13.74 6.72 14.20
N LEU A 140 -13.03 5.60 14.33
CA LEU A 140 -12.53 5.13 15.63
C LEU A 140 -11.51 6.11 16.24
N ALA A 141 -10.56 6.60 15.46
CA ALA A 141 -9.55 7.58 15.92
C ALA A 141 -10.19 8.91 16.31
N TYR A 142 -11.15 9.39 15.51
CA TYR A 142 -11.90 10.63 15.77
C TYR A 142 -12.64 10.53 17.10
N GLU A 143 -13.48 9.52 17.27
CA GLU A 143 -14.33 9.39 18.45
C GLU A 143 -13.51 9.05 19.71
N PHE A 144 -12.49 8.19 19.59
CA PHE A 144 -11.55 7.91 20.67
C PHE A 144 -10.88 9.20 21.18
N THR A 145 -10.39 10.03 20.26
CA THR A 145 -9.75 11.30 20.62
C THR A 145 -10.73 12.26 21.31
N ARG A 146 -11.97 12.37 20.84
CA ARG A 146 -13.03 13.16 21.48
C ARG A 146 -13.31 12.67 22.90
N ARG A 147 -13.45 11.38 23.09
CA ARG A 147 -13.76 10.78 24.41
C ARG A 147 -12.66 10.99 25.44
N ILE A 148 -11.39 10.91 25.00
CA ILE A 148 -10.27 11.16 25.91
C ILE A 148 -10.16 12.65 26.27
N ARG A 149 -10.24 13.55 25.29
CA ARG A 149 -10.15 14.99 25.51
C ARG A 149 -11.34 15.54 26.30
N GLY A 150 -12.54 15.04 26.05
CA GLY A 150 -13.75 15.41 26.80
C GLY A 150 -13.69 15.04 28.27
N ARG A 151 -12.92 14.00 28.65
CA ARG A 151 -12.68 13.66 30.07
C ARG A 151 -11.75 14.64 30.77
N SER A 152 -10.81 15.26 30.04
CA SER A 152 -9.84 16.18 30.63
C SER A 152 -10.32 17.64 30.72
N VAL A 153 -11.42 18.00 30.04
CA VAL A 153 -11.90 19.40 29.93
C VAL A 153 -13.33 19.60 30.48
N GLY A 154 -13.89 18.62 31.20
CA GLY A 154 -15.30 18.75 31.70
C GLY A 154 -16.32 19.04 30.60
N LEU A 155 -17.20 18.14 30.34
CA LEU A 155 -18.07 17.97 29.14
C LEU A 155 -19.12 19.07 28.88
N THR A 156 -18.88 20.34 29.03
CA THR A 156 -19.92 21.37 28.76
C THR A 156 -19.59 22.36 27.64
N SER A 157 -18.42 22.32 26.99
CA SER A 157 -18.17 23.27 25.92
C SER A 157 -18.38 22.66 24.54
N SER A 158 -19.40 23.09 23.84
CA SER A 158 -19.61 22.96 22.38
C SER A 158 -18.45 23.50 21.51
N ARG A 159 -17.43 24.06 22.15
CA ARG A 159 -16.22 24.65 21.54
C ARG A 159 -14.98 23.76 21.58
N ALA A 160 -15.04 22.52 21.99
CA ALA A 160 -13.87 21.63 21.88
C ALA A 160 -13.50 21.52 20.40
N ALA A 161 -12.29 21.99 20.05
CA ALA A 161 -11.82 21.95 18.67
C ALA A 161 -11.90 20.51 18.11
N GLN A 162 -12.51 20.39 16.95
CA GLN A 162 -12.68 19.07 16.31
C GLN A 162 -11.32 18.42 16.05
N PRO A 163 -11.19 17.10 16.31
CA PRO A 163 -9.95 16.38 16.01
C PRO A 163 -9.58 16.49 14.53
N LYS A 164 -8.36 16.90 14.24
CA LYS A 164 -7.82 16.98 12.89
C LYS A 164 -6.93 15.77 12.59
N PHE A 165 -6.75 15.50 11.30
CA PHE A 165 -5.84 14.48 10.80
C PHE A 165 -4.69 15.14 10.03
N LEU A 166 -3.52 14.49 10.07
CA LEU A 166 -2.36 14.84 9.26
C LEU A 166 -2.05 13.67 8.34
N SER A 167 -1.85 13.92 7.04
CA SER A 167 -1.39 12.91 6.09
C SER A 167 -0.25 13.44 5.22
N LEU A 168 0.27 12.62 4.31
CA LEU A 168 1.37 13.02 3.43
C LEU A 168 0.84 13.74 2.18
N ALA A 169 1.58 14.70 1.68
CA ALA A 169 1.32 15.27 0.36
C ALA A 169 1.36 14.15 -0.70
N GLY A 170 0.37 14.14 -1.59
CA GLY A 170 0.21 13.06 -2.56
C GLY A 170 -0.32 11.74 -1.97
N ALA A 171 -0.84 11.72 -0.73
CA ALA A 171 -1.45 10.53 -0.16
C ALA A 171 -2.71 10.12 -0.93
N TYR A 172 -2.93 8.79 -0.99
CA TYR A 172 -4.15 8.19 -1.51
C TYR A 172 -4.60 7.05 -0.59
N HIS A 173 -5.79 7.19 -0.05
CA HIS A 173 -6.33 6.26 0.93
C HIS A 173 -7.66 5.61 0.50
N GLY A 174 -8.08 5.84 -0.74
CA GLY A 174 -9.33 5.34 -1.32
C GLY A 174 -10.25 6.46 -1.79
N ASP A 175 -11.42 6.08 -2.29
CA ASP A 175 -12.35 6.99 -2.99
C ASP A 175 -13.68 7.22 -2.24
N THR A 176 -13.86 6.70 -1.02
CA THR A 176 -14.94 7.17 -0.14
C THR A 176 -14.66 8.57 0.36
N VAL A 177 -15.69 9.35 0.69
CA VAL A 177 -15.54 10.77 1.05
C VAL A 177 -14.54 10.99 2.20
N GLY A 178 -14.55 10.14 3.23
CA GLY A 178 -13.59 10.24 4.32
C GLY A 178 -12.16 9.88 3.92
N ALA A 179 -11.99 8.84 3.11
CA ALA A 179 -10.67 8.44 2.59
C ALA A 179 -10.11 9.51 1.64
N VAL A 180 -10.94 10.08 0.75
CA VAL A 180 -10.55 11.19 -0.14
C VAL A 180 -10.16 12.42 0.66
N ALA A 181 -10.81 12.70 1.80
CA ALA A 181 -10.46 13.85 2.65
C ALA A 181 -9.05 13.75 3.25
N LEU A 182 -8.47 12.55 3.35
CA LEU A 182 -7.06 12.32 3.71
C LEU A 182 -6.11 12.39 2.51
N GLY A 183 -6.65 12.30 1.30
CA GLY A 183 -5.88 12.28 0.06
C GLY A 183 -5.50 13.69 -0.39
N HIS A 184 -4.31 13.81 -1.00
CA HIS A 184 -3.77 15.09 -1.46
C HIS A 184 -3.21 14.98 -2.88
N ILE A 185 -3.92 14.27 -3.77
CA ILE A 185 -3.63 14.20 -5.20
C ILE A 185 -4.65 15.07 -5.93
N ASP A 186 -4.28 16.31 -6.27
CA ASP A 186 -5.19 17.31 -6.88
C ASP A 186 -5.94 16.75 -8.10
N LEU A 187 -5.27 15.99 -8.95
CA LEU A 187 -5.88 15.40 -10.13
C LEU A 187 -7.12 14.53 -9.82
N PHE A 188 -7.13 13.86 -8.66
CA PHE A 188 -8.20 12.94 -8.25
C PHE A 188 -9.22 13.63 -7.33
N HIS A 189 -8.77 14.53 -6.46
CA HIS A 189 -9.53 14.96 -5.30
C HIS A 189 -10.11 16.38 -5.42
N ARG A 190 -9.50 17.25 -6.25
CA ARG A 190 -9.88 18.68 -6.34
C ARG A 190 -11.34 18.90 -6.70
N SER A 191 -11.89 18.07 -7.58
CA SER A 191 -13.29 18.19 -8.01
C SER A 191 -14.30 17.91 -6.89
N TYR A 192 -13.86 17.22 -5.83
CA TYR A 192 -14.71 16.84 -4.69
C TYR A 192 -14.47 17.68 -3.45
N ALA A 193 -13.64 18.74 -3.53
CA ALA A 193 -13.22 19.53 -2.37
C ALA A 193 -14.40 20.06 -1.53
N GLY A 194 -15.54 20.34 -2.15
CA GLY A 194 -16.76 20.77 -1.44
C GLY A 194 -17.45 19.71 -0.58
N LEU A 195 -17.13 18.42 -0.79
CA LEU A 195 -17.67 17.31 -0.01
C LEU A 195 -16.75 16.89 1.15
N LEU A 196 -15.53 17.41 1.20
CA LEU A 196 -14.47 16.90 2.07
C LEU A 196 -14.36 17.70 3.36
N PHE A 197 -14.08 17.02 4.46
CA PHE A 197 -13.65 17.70 5.68
C PHE A 197 -12.16 18.06 5.58
N LYS A 198 -11.77 19.13 6.30
CA LYS A 198 -10.41 19.67 6.24
C LYS A 198 -9.41 18.78 6.98
N THR A 199 -8.37 18.37 6.28
CA THR A 199 -7.18 17.70 6.81
C THR A 199 -5.94 18.56 6.55
N ASP A 200 -4.87 18.30 7.27
CA ASP A 200 -3.59 18.94 7.02
C ASP A 200 -2.64 17.96 6.33
N GLN A 201 -1.72 18.49 5.53
CA GLN A 201 -0.70 17.67 4.85
C GLN A 201 0.71 18.12 5.23
N VAL A 202 1.64 17.16 5.16
CA VAL A 202 3.08 17.40 5.25
C VAL A 202 3.77 16.81 4.03
N MET A 203 4.91 17.38 3.63
CA MET A 203 5.63 16.94 2.44
C MET A 203 5.98 15.45 2.50
N ALA A 204 5.80 14.77 1.37
CA ALA A 204 6.27 13.40 1.19
C ALA A 204 7.81 13.35 1.13
N PRO A 205 8.45 12.28 1.64
CA PRO A 205 9.91 12.12 1.60
C PRO A 205 10.42 11.65 0.23
N TYR A 206 10.11 12.37 -0.82
CA TYR A 206 10.37 12.00 -2.21
C TYR A 206 11.77 12.44 -2.65
N CYS A 207 12.82 11.65 -2.32
CA CYS A 207 14.23 12.01 -2.54
C CYS A 207 14.56 12.44 -3.97
N TYR A 208 13.97 11.79 -5.00
CA TYR A 208 14.22 12.12 -6.40
C TYR A 208 13.78 13.54 -6.78
N ARG A 209 12.64 14.01 -6.24
CA ARG A 209 12.09 15.35 -6.49
C ARG A 209 12.08 16.25 -5.26
N CYS A 210 12.89 15.92 -4.25
CA CYS A 210 12.95 16.69 -3.02
C CYS A 210 13.67 18.04 -3.29
N PRO A 211 13.04 19.18 -2.95
CA PRO A 211 13.67 20.50 -3.13
C PRO A 211 14.90 20.71 -2.22
N PHE A 212 15.05 19.90 -1.18
CA PHE A 212 16.17 19.94 -0.25
C PHE A 212 17.30 18.96 -0.62
N ASN A 213 17.08 18.05 -1.58
CA ASN A 213 18.12 17.15 -2.05
C ASN A 213 19.08 17.86 -3.01
N ARG A 214 20.30 18.13 -2.55
CA ARG A 214 21.37 18.82 -3.30
C ARG A 214 22.21 17.87 -4.15
N ALA A 215 21.90 16.57 -4.18
CA ALA A 215 22.63 15.63 -5.02
C ALA A 215 22.37 15.89 -6.50
N LYS A 216 23.44 15.78 -7.30
CA LYS A 216 23.29 15.76 -8.77
C LYS A 216 22.51 14.52 -9.19
N PRO A 217 21.79 14.56 -10.32
CA PRO A 217 21.18 13.37 -10.89
C PRO A 217 22.22 12.28 -11.16
N GLU A 218 21.89 11.05 -10.81
CA GLU A 218 22.73 9.87 -11.02
C GLU A 218 21.88 8.74 -11.58
N ARG A 219 22.51 7.71 -12.16
CA ARG A 219 21.88 6.48 -12.64
C ARG A 219 21.75 5.46 -11.50
N ALA A 220 21.15 5.91 -10.40
CA ALA A 220 20.92 5.13 -9.19
C ALA A 220 19.66 5.62 -8.46
N ASP A 221 19.16 4.82 -7.54
CA ASP A 221 18.04 5.23 -6.68
C ASP A 221 18.39 6.49 -5.89
N ALA A 222 17.58 7.52 -6.00
CA ALA A 222 17.85 8.82 -5.38
C ALA A 222 17.95 8.78 -3.84
N ARG A 223 17.45 7.72 -3.20
CA ARG A 223 17.60 7.50 -1.76
C ARG A 223 19.03 7.17 -1.35
N GLU A 224 19.81 6.54 -2.25
CA GLU A 224 21.16 6.06 -1.98
C GLU A 224 22.20 7.18 -2.03
N HIS A 225 22.02 8.14 -2.95
CA HIS A 225 22.96 9.25 -3.16
C HIS A 225 22.46 10.62 -2.69
N ARG A 226 21.35 10.67 -1.92
CA ARG A 226 20.78 11.93 -1.44
C ARG A 226 21.75 12.73 -0.57
N LYS A 227 21.73 14.07 -0.73
CA LYS A 227 22.49 15.05 0.06
C LYS A 227 21.53 16.05 0.69
N CYS A 228 21.05 15.75 1.89
CA CYS A 228 20.11 16.57 2.65
C CYS A 228 20.29 16.34 4.15
N HIS A 229 19.69 17.22 4.97
CA HIS A 229 19.70 17.14 6.43
C HIS A 229 18.38 16.65 7.03
N TRP A 230 17.66 15.79 6.34
CA TRP A 230 16.36 15.27 6.79
C TRP A 230 15.28 16.35 6.97
N GLU A 231 15.29 17.37 6.11
CA GLU A 231 14.32 18.48 6.16
C GLU A 231 12.88 17.98 6.09
N CYS A 232 12.63 16.87 5.37
CA CYS A 232 11.31 16.23 5.33
C CYS A 232 10.85 15.73 6.71
N VAL A 233 11.75 15.28 7.59
CA VAL A 233 11.45 14.94 8.99
C VAL A 233 11.19 16.22 9.78
N GLY A 234 12.04 17.24 9.61
CA GLY A 234 11.85 18.54 10.23
C GLY A 234 10.50 19.19 9.88
N LYS A 235 9.98 18.96 8.65
CA LYS A 235 8.64 19.41 8.27
C LYS A 235 7.52 18.69 9.03
N VAL A 236 7.69 17.41 9.36
CA VAL A 236 6.74 16.69 10.23
C VAL A 236 6.70 17.36 11.61
N GLU A 237 7.87 17.57 12.25
CA GLU A 237 7.95 18.23 13.56
C GLU A 237 7.33 19.64 13.53
N GLN A 238 7.64 20.44 12.50
CA GLN A 238 7.07 21.79 12.34
C GLN A 238 5.54 21.78 12.29
N LYS A 239 4.93 20.80 11.59
CA LYS A 239 3.47 20.67 11.51
C LYS A 239 2.84 20.35 12.87
N PHE A 240 3.40 19.39 13.59
CA PHE A 240 2.92 19.02 14.92
C PHE A 240 3.10 20.16 15.93
N SER A 241 4.25 20.79 15.96
CA SER A 241 4.54 21.94 16.84
C SER A 241 3.64 23.14 16.54
N ALA A 242 3.39 23.44 15.26
CA ALA A 242 2.49 24.52 14.87
C ALA A 242 1.03 24.26 15.31
N GLN A 243 0.58 23.00 15.22
CA GLN A 243 -0.77 22.63 15.69
C GLN A 243 -0.88 22.71 17.22
N LYS A 244 0.16 22.32 17.94
CA LYS A 244 0.23 22.42 19.41
C LYS A 244 0.20 23.89 19.89
N LYS A 245 0.92 24.79 19.20
CA LYS A 245 0.89 26.25 19.49
C LYS A 245 -0.51 26.85 19.35
N LYS A 246 -1.38 26.27 18.50
CA LYS A 246 -2.79 26.68 18.38
C LYS A 246 -3.71 26.10 19.47
N GLY A 247 -3.15 25.47 20.50
CA GLY A 247 -3.91 24.79 21.54
C GLY A 247 -4.57 23.48 21.12
N ASN A 248 -4.19 22.92 19.96
CA ASN A 248 -4.78 21.72 19.39
C ASN A 248 -3.71 20.64 19.13
N SER A 249 -4.15 19.40 18.94
CA SER A 249 -3.27 18.32 18.49
C SER A 249 -4.00 17.51 17.42
N TYR A 250 -3.23 16.88 16.53
CA TYR A 250 -3.81 15.92 15.58
C TYR A 250 -4.38 14.71 16.31
N ALA A 251 -5.50 14.18 15.82
CA ALA A 251 -6.05 12.89 16.27
C ALA A 251 -5.15 11.75 15.83
N ALA A 252 -4.74 11.79 14.57
CA ALA A 252 -3.85 10.79 14.01
C ALA A 252 -2.96 11.37 12.92
N PHE A 253 -1.82 10.70 12.72
CA PHE A 253 -0.99 10.76 11.53
C PHE A 253 -1.28 9.53 10.68
N VAL A 254 -1.71 9.76 9.43
CA VAL A 254 -2.09 8.72 8.47
C VAL A 254 -1.02 8.63 7.38
N PHE A 255 -0.55 7.43 7.09
CA PHE A 255 0.55 7.24 6.15
C PHE A 255 0.50 5.86 5.46
N GLU A 256 0.99 5.82 4.23
CA GLU A 256 1.34 4.60 3.51
C GLU A 256 2.79 4.26 3.87
N PRO A 257 3.10 3.17 4.59
CA PRO A 257 4.45 2.89 5.06
C PRO A 257 5.37 2.43 3.93
N LEU A 258 6.60 2.95 3.91
CA LEU A 258 7.72 2.68 3.01
C LEU A 258 7.49 3.12 1.55
N MET A 259 6.26 3.12 1.04
CA MET A 259 5.95 3.43 -0.36
C MET A 259 4.56 4.06 -0.47
N GLN A 260 4.48 5.32 -0.94
CA GLN A 260 3.23 5.91 -1.37
C GLN A 260 2.91 5.43 -2.79
N GLY A 261 1.76 4.78 -2.97
CA GLY A 261 1.41 4.14 -4.24
C GLY A 261 0.99 5.12 -5.31
N ALA A 262 -0.22 5.67 -5.17
CA ALA A 262 -0.91 6.39 -6.23
C ALA A 262 -0.29 7.76 -6.61
N ALA A 263 0.63 8.29 -5.82
CA ALA A 263 1.41 9.47 -6.17
C ALA A 263 2.60 9.19 -7.10
N GLY A 264 2.78 7.95 -7.53
CA GLY A 264 3.86 7.57 -8.44
C GLY A 264 4.93 6.68 -7.80
N MET A 265 4.55 5.77 -6.92
CA MET A 265 5.46 4.86 -6.22
C MET A 265 6.60 5.60 -5.54
N ILE A 266 6.27 6.50 -4.62
CA ILE A 266 7.23 7.33 -3.88
C ILE A 266 7.80 6.53 -2.71
N PRO A 267 9.08 6.12 -2.73
CA PRO A 267 9.67 5.37 -1.65
C PRO A 267 10.18 6.29 -0.54
N GLN A 268 10.01 5.87 0.69
CA GLN A 268 10.57 6.57 1.84
C GLN A 268 12.05 6.20 1.99
N PRO A 269 12.95 7.15 2.31
CA PRO A 269 14.32 6.80 2.66
C PRO A 269 14.37 6.04 4.00
N PRO A 270 15.25 5.04 4.13
CA PRO A 270 15.37 4.24 5.36
C PRO A 270 15.50 5.11 6.62
N GLY A 271 14.72 4.79 7.65
CA GLY A 271 14.67 5.53 8.91
C GLY A 271 13.69 6.72 8.95
N TRP A 272 13.12 7.12 7.83
CA TRP A 272 12.15 8.22 7.80
C TRP A 272 10.87 7.89 8.55
N LEU A 273 10.30 6.72 8.28
CA LEU A 273 9.03 6.30 8.89
C LEU A 273 9.13 6.24 10.42
N ARG A 274 10.23 5.70 10.93
CA ARG A 274 10.47 5.66 12.37
C ARG A 274 10.50 7.05 12.97
N GLN A 275 11.30 7.95 12.40
CA GLN A 275 11.43 9.32 12.92
C GLN A 275 10.09 10.06 12.89
N ALA A 276 9.34 9.97 11.79
CA ALA A 276 8.01 10.58 11.65
C ALA A 276 7.01 10.01 12.67
N ALA A 277 7.03 8.69 12.88
CA ALA A 277 6.18 8.03 13.87
C ALA A 277 6.53 8.42 15.32
N ASP A 278 7.81 8.54 15.64
CA ASP A 278 8.27 8.97 16.96
C ASP A 278 7.86 10.42 17.25
N ILE A 279 7.97 11.32 16.28
CA ILE A 279 7.46 12.71 16.36
C ILE A 279 5.94 12.71 16.60
N ALA A 280 5.18 12.03 15.78
CA ALA A 280 3.72 11.99 15.92
C ALA A 280 3.30 11.51 17.32
N ARG A 281 3.99 10.50 17.86
CA ARG A 281 3.76 9.98 19.20
C ARG A 281 4.13 10.96 20.32
N ALA A 282 5.25 11.66 20.17
CA ALA A 282 5.68 12.68 21.14
C ALA A 282 4.64 13.80 21.26
N HIS A 283 3.88 14.06 20.19
CA HIS A 283 2.78 15.00 20.17
C HIS A 283 1.40 14.38 20.50
N GLY A 284 1.35 13.11 20.92
CA GLY A 284 0.11 12.44 21.33
C GLY A 284 -0.85 12.05 20.21
N ALA A 285 -0.39 12.04 18.96
CA ALA A 285 -1.19 11.58 17.83
C ALA A 285 -1.18 10.05 17.72
N LEU A 286 -2.31 9.48 17.31
CA LEU A 286 -2.40 8.08 16.92
C LEU A 286 -1.71 7.86 15.58
N LEU A 287 -1.27 6.64 15.31
CA LEU A 287 -0.69 6.22 14.05
C LEU A 287 -1.67 5.34 13.28
N ILE A 288 -2.06 5.74 12.07
CA ILE A 288 -2.87 4.94 11.15
C ILE A 288 -1.96 4.54 9.99
N ALA A 289 -1.59 3.27 9.92
CA ALA A 289 -0.81 2.71 8.82
C ALA A 289 -1.77 2.14 7.76
N ASP A 290 -1.75 2.73 6.59
CA ASP A 290 -2.42 2.21 5.40
C ASP A 290 -1.51 1.20 4.71
N GLU A 291 -1.73 -0.07 4.98
CA GLU A 291 -1.01 -1.19 4.34
C GLU A 291 -1.86 -1.93 3.31
N VAL A 292 -2.83 -1.26 2.75
CA VAL A 292 -3.70 -1.79 1.69
C VAL A 292 -2.88 -2.22 0.47
N MET A 293 -1.84 -1.46 0.11
CA MET A 293 -0.93 -1.79 -0.99
C MET A 293 0.35 -2.49 -0.50
N THR A 294 0.92 -2.03 0.59
CA THR A 294 2.26 -2.40 1.06
C THR A 294 2.29 -3.70 1.87
N GLY A 295 1.15 -4.12 2.38
CA GLY A 295 1.02 -5.31 3.21
C GLY A 295 1.24 -6.63 2.48
N PHE A 296 1.22 -7.71 3.25
CA PHE A 296 1.28 -9.10 2.78
C PHE A 296 2.56 -9.47 2.02
N GLY A 297 3.70 -8.82 2.38
CA GLY A 297 5.02 -9.12 1.84
C GLY A 297 5.35 -8.41 0.53
N ARG A 298 4.56 -7.43 0.09
CA ARG A 298 4.86 -6.60 -1.10
C ARG A 298 6.15 -5.81 -0.97
N THR A 299 6.48 -5.33 0.22
CA THR A 299 7.69 -4.56 0.50
C THR A 299 8.95 -5.41 0.68
N GLY A 300 8.85 -6.69 0.34
CA GLY A 300 9.99 -7.60 0.32
C GLY A 300 10.28 -8.26 1.66
N THR A 301 11.42 -8.92 1.69
CA THR A 301 12.00 -9.48 2.91
C THR A 301 12.93 -8.44 3.50
N VAL A 302 13.01 -8.36 4.82
CA VAL A 302 14.10 -7.62 5.48
C VAL A 302 15.41 -8.32 5.12
N ALA A 303 16.02 -7.96 3.99
CA ALA A 303 17.45 -7.93 3.99
C ALA A 303 17.78 -6.84 5.01
N ALA A 304 18.50 -7.19 6.06
CA ALA A 304 19.01 -6.21 6.98
C ALA A 304 19.39 -4.97 6.17
N VAL A 305 18.81 -3.81 6.51
CA VAL A 305 19.42 -2.55 6.15
C VAL A 305 20.78 -2.67 6.84
N CYS A 306 21.75 -3.17 6.09
CA CYS A 306 23.10 -3.30 6.58
C CYS A 306 23.52 -1.88 6.91
N ASP A 307 23.65 -1.59 8.19
CA ASP A 307 24.53 -0.54 8.64
C ASP A 307 25.81 -0.70 7.83
N HIS A 308 26.05 0.16 6.88
CA HIS A 308 27.33 0.28 6.20
C HIS A 308 28.35 0.86 7.19
N ARG A 309 28.62 0.12 8.25
CA ARG A 309 29.88 0.24 8.99
C ARG A 309 30.76 -0.92 8.49
N PRO A 310 31.92 -0.65 7.95
CA PRO A 310 32.89 -1.71 7.67
C PRO A 310 33.32 -2.30 9.01
N SER A 311 32.71 -3.40 9.42
CA SER A 311 33.25 -4.19 10.52
C SER A 311 34.33 -5.11 9.97
N SER A 312 35.57 -4.77 10.27
CA SER A 312 36.70 -5.69 10.20
C SER A 312 36.46 -6.83 11.22
N GLY A 313 35.90 -7.93 10.78
CA GLY A 313 35.71 -9.12 11.60
C GLY A 313 35.00 -10.21 10.80
N GLY A 314 35.75 -11.24 10.43
CA GLY A 314 35.25 -12.39 9.70
C GLY A 314 34.13 -13.10 10.45
N PHE A 315 32.97 -13.26 9.82
CA PHE A 315 31.88 -14.11 10.32
C PHE A 315 32.10 -15.55 9.85
N SER A 316 32.20 -16.46 10.80
CA SER A 316 32.15 -17.89 10.58
C SER A 316 30.77 -18.32 10.07
N ASP A 317 30.77 -19.21 9.09
CA ASP A 317 29.67 -19.71 8.27
C ASP A 317 28.81 -20.73 9.06
N GLY A 318 28.04 -20.29 10.05
CA GLY A 318 27.35 -21.27 10.89
C GLY A 318 25.94 -20.96 11.39
N HIS A 319 25.57 -19.69 11.55
CA HIS A 319 24.24 -19.34 12.09
C HIS A 319 23.64 -18.14 11.38
N ARG A 320 23.08 -18.35 10.18
CA ARG A 320 22.10 -17.40 9.65
C ARG A 320 20.81 -17.60 10.44
N PRO A 321 20.32 -16.57 11.15
CA PRO A 321 19.02 -16.66 11.81
C PRO A 321 17.95 -17.04 10.76
N PRO A 322 16.93 -17.80 11.15
CA PRO A 322 15.86 -18.18 10.23
C PRO A 322 15.28 -16.90 9.63
N LEU A 323 15.12 -16.88 8.30
CA LEU A 323 14.60 -15.78 7.51
C LEU A 323 13.22 -15.38 8.06
N GLN A 324 13.18 -14.36 8.89
CA GLN A 324 11.94 -13.82 9.41
C GLN A 324 11.35 -12.85 8.39
N GLN A 325 10.08 -13.01 8.12
CA GLN A 325 9.38 -12.20 7.15
C GLN A 325 8.41 -11.26 7.84
N ASN A 326 8.64 -9.96 7.66
CA ASN A 326 7.63 -8.98 7.96
C ASN A 326 6.55 -9.01 6.87
N LEU A 327 5.33 -9.39 7.23
CA LEU A 327 4.19 -9.32 6.30
C LEU A 327 3.73 -7.87 6.07
N PHE A 328 4.11 -6.95 6.97
CA PHE A 328 3.66 -5.56 6.96
C PHE A 328 4.84 -4.60 6.87
N ALA A 329 4.68 -3.57 6.06
CA ALA A 329 5.73 -2.60 5.75
C ALA A 329 6.19 -1.80 6.97
N SER A 330 5.28 -1.40 7.86
CA SER A 330 5.60 -0.68 9.09
C SER A 330 6.58 -1.43 9.99
N HIS A 331 6.58 -2.76 9.95
CA HIS A 331 7.49 -3.59 10.75
C HIS A 331 8.95 -3.49 10.33
N HIS A 332 9.25 -3.17 9.05
CA HIS A 332 10.63 -3.02 8.56
C HIS A 332 11.41 -1.96 9.35
N GLU A 333 10.74 -0.90 9.79
CA GLU A 333 11.36 0.11 10.64
C GLU A 333 10.93 0.00 12.12
N GLY A 334 10.30 -1.13 12.49
CA GLY A 334 9.83 -1.41 13.86
C GLY A 334 8.79 -0.41 14.34
N VAL A 335 7.96 0.10 13.45
CA VAL A 335 6.83 0.97 13.79
C VAL A 335 5.60 0.10 14.03
N GLN A 336 5.06 0.14 15.26
CA GLN A 336 3.81 -0.51 15.62
C GLN A 336 2.70 0.54 15.57
N PRO A 337 1.78 0.54 14.60
CA PRO A 337 0.71 1.54 14.52
C PRO A 337 -0.37 1.30 15.59
N ASP A 338 -1.24 2.30 15.81
CA ASP A 338 -2.44 2.18 16.62
C ASP A 338 -3.62 1.61 15.80
N PHE A 339 -3.58 1.83 14.47
CA PHE A 339 -4.46 1.22 13.49
C PHE A 339 -3.66 0.68 12.31
N LEU A 340 -3.96 -0.55 11.91
CA LEU A 340 -3.39 -1.20 10.73
C LEU A 340 -4.52 -1.52 9.76
N CYS A 341 -4.54 -0.83 8.60
CA CYS A 341 -5.58 -0.98 7.58
C CYS A 341 -5.09 -1.92 6.48
N LEU A 342 -5.85 -2.98 6.21
CA LEU A 342 -5.51 -4.07 5.30
C LEU A 342 -6.65 -4.33 4.31
N ALA A 343 -6.30 -4.57 3.04
CA ALA A 343 -7.24 -5.04 2.00
C ALA A 343 -6.44 -5.70 0.85
N LYS A 344 -6.88 -5.61 -0.39
CA LYS A 344 -6.20 -6.11 -1.62
C LYS A 344 -5.55 -7.49 -1.41
N GLY A 345 -4.29 -7.49 -0.99
CA GLY A 345 -3.52 -8.70 -0.71
C GLY A 345 -4.10 -9.57 0.40
N LEU A 346 -5.04 -9.10 1.20
CA LEU A 346 -5.67 -9.86 2.30
C LEU A 346 -6.28 -11.18 1.80
N THR A 347 -6.99 -11.14 0.67
CA THR A 347 -7.58 -12.34 0.03
C THR A 347 -6.74 -12.86 -1.14
N GLY A 348 -5.50 -12.37 -1.30
CA GLY A 348 -4.68 -12.67 -2.47
C GLY A 348 -5.24 -12.12 -3.78
N GLY A 349 -6.18 -11.15 -3.72
CA GLY A 349 -6.82 -10.53 -4.87
C GLY A 349 -8.03 -11.29 -5.42
N TYR A 350 -8.57 -12.23 -4.65
CA TYR A 350 -9.68 -13.08 -5.11
C TYR A 350 -11.07 -12.53 -4.77
N LEU A 351 -11.23 -11.98 -3.59
CA LEU A 351 -12.52 -11.47 -3.10
C LEU A 351 -12.34 -10.11 -2.41
N PRO A 352 -13.35 -9.22 -2.52
CA PRO A 352 -13.39 -8.01 -1.72
C PRO A 352 -13.43 -8.36 -0.24
N MET A 353 -12.52 -7.83 0.54
CA MET A 353 -12.48 -7.89 1.99
C MET A 353 -11.38 -6.97 2.51
N ALA A 354 -11.66 -6.35 3.65
CA ALA A 354 -10.70 -5.54 4.36
C ALA A 354 -10.75 -5.79 5.86
N ALA A 355 -9.72 -5.36 6.56
CA ALA A 355 -9.62 -5.46 8.01
C ALA A 355 -8.90 -4.22 8.56
N THR A 356 -9.45 -3.65 9.63
CA THR A 356 -8.82 -2.63 10.45
C THR A 356 -8.49 -3.22 11.81
N LEU A 357 -7.20 -3.36 12.10
CA LEU A 357 -6.75 -3.83 13.40
C LEU A 357 -6.50 -2.63 14.32
N THR A 358 -6.80 -2.78 15.61
CA THR A 358 -6.57 -1.73 16.61
C THR A 358 -6.20 -2.30 17.98
N THR A 359 -5.84 -1.42 18.92
CA THR A 359 -5.42 -1.78 20.26
C THR A 359 -6.60 -1.99 21.20
N VAL A 360 -6.41 -2.76 22.31
CA VAL A 360 -7.40 -2.90 23.37
C VAL A 360 -7.78 -1.55 23.97
N LYS A 361 -6.81 -0.67 24.19
CA LYS A 361 -7.05 0.68 24.72
C LYS A 361 -8.08 1.48 23.92
N ILE A 362 -8.01 1.39 22.60
CA ILE A 362 -8.98 2.07 21.72
C ILE A 362 -10.32 1.36 21.82
N PHE A 363 -10.36 0.03 21.76
CA PHE A 363 -11.59 -0.76 21.89
C PHE A 363 -12.34 -0.50 23.20
N GLU A 364 -11.64 -0.45 24.33
CA GLU A 364 -12.23 -0.20 25.66
C GLU A 364 -12.94 1.16 25.76
N ALA A 365 -12.51 2.15 24.99
CA ALA A 365 -13.20 3.44 24.95
C ALA A 365 -14.64 3.34 24.39
N PHE A 366 -14.96 2.28 23.68
CA PHE A 366 -16.28 2.01 23.12
C PHE A 366 -17.12 1.04 23.97
N LEU A 367 -16.58 0.56 25.08
CA LEU A 367 -17.32 -0.27 26.04
C LEU A 367 -18.16 0.60 26.99
N GLY A 368 -19.34 0.14 27.33
CA GLY A 368 -20.24 0.80 28.27
C GLY A 368 -21.55 0.04 28.38
N ARG A 369 -22.37 0.43 29.36
CA ARG A 369 -23.76 -0.05 29.42
C ARG A 369 -24.50 0.44 28.18
N TYR A 370 -25.51 -0.30 27.76
CA TYR A 370 -26.29 -0.03 26.55
C TYR A 370 -26.80 1.43 26.48
N GLU A 371 -27.36 1.93 27.55
CA GLU A 371 -27.91 3.28 27.68
C GLU A 371 -26.87 4.42 27.61
N LYS A 372 -25.57 4.09 27.64
CA LYS A 372 -24.51 5.06 27.44
C LYS A 372 -24.16 5.31 25.96
N PHE A 373 -24.75 4.54 25.05
CA PHE A 373 -24.60 4.65 23.61
C PHE A 373 -23.14 4.81 23.14
N LYS A 374 -22.23 4.04 23.78
CA LYS A 374 -20.80 4.06 23.43
C LYS A 374 -20.49 3.13 22.27
N THR A 375 -21.45 2.41 21.76
CA THR A 375 -21.30 1.51 20.62
C THR A 375 -20.67 2.21 19.42
N PHE A 376 -19.78 1.53 18.73
CA PHE A 376 -19.27 1.98 17.41
C PHE A 376 -20.35 1.69 16.37
N PHE A 377 -21.18 2.70 16.07
CA PHE A 377 -22.26 2.62 15.08
C PHE A 377 -21.70 2.70 13.66
N HIS A 378 -21.14 1.59 13.19
CA HIS A 378 -20.60 1.42 11.86
C HIS A 378 -20.62 -0.06 11.48
N GLY A 379 -20.93 -0.36 10.23
CA GLY A 379 -20.93 -1.72 9.71
C GLY A 379 -21.32 -1.74 8.24
N HIS A 380 -21.08 -2.86 7.60
CA HIS A 380 -21.45 -3.14 6.21
C HIS A 380 -22.20 -4.45 6.15
N SER A 381 -23.05 -4.63 5.13
CA SER A 381 -23.84 -5.85 4.96
C SER A 381 -22.96 -7.10 4.89
N TYR A 382 -21.77 -7.00 4.28
CA TYR A 382 -20.83 -8.10 4.12
C TYR A 382 -19.68 -8.09 5.14
N THR A 383 -19.79 -7.35 6.24
CA THR A 383 -18.82 -7.40 7.34
C THR A 383 -18.55 -8.83 7.76
N ALA A 384 -17.25 -9.21 7.82
CA ALA A 384 -16.79 -10.56 8.18
C ALA A 384 -17.33 -11.70 7.27
N ASN A 385 -17.50 -11.41 5.97
CA ASN A 385 -17.96 -12.39 4.98
C ASN A 385 -17.16 -13.69 5.03
N GLN A 386 -17.86 -14.82 5.13
CA GLN A 386 -17.24 -16.14 5.32
C GLN A 386 -16.37 -16.57 4.11
N LEU A 387 -16.80 -16.28 2.87
CA LEU A 387 -16.00 -16.61 1.68
C LEU A 387 -14.70 -15.81 1.65
N GLY A 388 -14.78 -14.50 1.93
CA GLY A 388 -13.60 -13.64 2.03
C GLY A 388 -12.66 -14.11 3.13
N ALA A 389 -13.19 -14.42 4.31
CA ALA A 389 -12.39 -14.88 5.45
C ALA A 389 -11.71 -16.23 5.20
N ALA A 390 -12.40 -17.20 4.61
CA ALA A 390 -11.84 -18.49 4.26
C ALA A 390 -10.72 -18.36 3.19
N THR A 391 -10.92 -17.46 2.23
CA THR A 391 -9.92 -17.15 1.22
C THR A 391 -8.68 -16.49 1.84
N ALA A 392 -8.88 -15.53 2.75
CA ALA A 392 -7.80 -14.84 3.46
C ALA A 392 -7.00 -15.79 4.36
N LEU A 393 -7.66 -16.73 5.02
CA LEU A 393 -6.98 -17.78 5.79
C LEU A 393 -6.05 -18.61 4.91
N ALA A 394 -6.54 -19.11 3.76
CA ALA A 394 -5.75 -19.87 2.81
C ALA A 394 -4.59 -19.03 2.22
N ASN A 395 -4.83 -17.75 1.97
CA ASN A 395 -3.80 -16.80 1.54
C ASN A 395 -2.67 -16.66 2.57
N LEU A 396 -3.00 -16.45 3.85
CA LEU A 396 -2.01 -16.34 4.92
C LEU A 396 -1.18 -17.62 5.06
N ASP A 397 -1.80 -18.80 4.92
CA ASP A 397 -1.09 -20.10 4.97
C ASP A 397 -0.09 -20.23 3.80
N ILE A 398 -0.45 -19.78 2.60
CA ILE A 398 0.47 -19.76 1.46
C ILE A 398 1.62 -18.78 1.73
N LEU A 399 1.33 -17.57 2.19
CA LEU A 399 2.31 -16.50 2.42
C LEU A 399 3.36 -16.89 3.46
N GLN A 400 2.97 -17.60 4.52
CA GLN A 400 3.86 -17.99 5.62
C GLN A 400 4.69 -19.24 5.30
N GLY A 401 4.40 -19.93 4.22
CA GLY A 401 5.14 -21.12 3.79
C GLY A 401 6.57 -20.80 3.34
N ALA A 402 7.56 -21.57 3.81
CA ALA A 402 8.98 -21.36 3.50
C ALA A 402 9.27 -21.32 1.98
N LYS A 403 8.54 -22.11 1.17
CA LYS A 403 8.65 -22.09 -0.30
C LYS A 403 8.23 -20.73 -0.87
N SER A 404 7.15 -20.16 -0.37
CA SER A 404 6.63 -18.85 -0.80
C SER A 404 7.57 -17.72 -0.39
N ILE A 405 8.17 -17.81 0.80
CA ILE A 405 9.16 -16.86 1.29
C ILE A 405 10.37 -16.80 0.35
N ARG A 406 10.97 -17.96 0.08
CA ARG A 406 12.12 -18.05 -0.83
C ARG A 406 11.78 -17.60 -2.27
N ALA A 407 10.56 -17.88 -2.74
CA ALA A 407 10.13 -17.46 -4.07
C ALA A 407 10.06 -15.92 -4.17
N ARG A 408 9.51 -15.24 -3.16
CA ARG A 408 9.46 -13.77 -3.11
C ARG A 408 10.85 -13.15 -3.07
N GLN A 409 11.79 -13.72 -2.31
CA GLN A 409 13.18 -13.24 -2.26
C GLN A 409 13.86 -13.32 -3.63
N ARG A 410 13.72 -14.48 -4.31
CA ARG A 410 14.29 -14.65 -5.66
C ARG A 410 13.66 -13.67 -6.65
N LEU A 411 12.35 -13.46 -6.56
CA LEU A 411 11.63 -12.54 -7.44
C LEU A 411 12.06 -11.08 -7.21
N GLU A 412 12.25 -10.68 -5.95
CA GLU A 412 12.75 -9.35 -5.58
C GLU A 412 14.16 -9.11 -6.15
N THR A 413 15.05 -10.09 -6.00
CA THR A 413 16.42 -10.02 -6.55
C THR A 413 16.39 -9.96 -8.07
N ALA A 414 15.61 -10.82 -8.74
CA ALA A 414 15.48 -10.83 -10.19
C ALA A 414 14.97 -9.48 -10.72
N LEU A 415 13.96 -8.92 -10.07
CA LEU A 415 13.41 -7.61 -10.46
C LEU A 415 14.47 -6.50 -10.32
N ARG A 416 15.24 -6.50 -9.23
CA ARG A 416 16.31 -5.53 -8.98
C ARG A 416 17.42 -5.62 -10.04
N GLU A 417 17.85 -6.84 -10.35
CA GLU A 417 18.92 -7.08 -11.34
C GLU A 417 18.49 -6.68 -12.74
N ASP A 418 17.31 -7.14 -13.17
CA ASP A 418 16.84 -6.90 -14.54
C ASP A 418 16.49 -5.42 -14.78
N LEU A 419 16.00 -4.68 -13.77
CA LEU A 419 15.73 -3.24 -13.88
C LEU A 419 16.99 -2.41 -14.17
N GLN A 420 18.19 -2.90 -13.85
CA GLN A 420 19.44 -2.16 -14.10
C GLN A 420 19.63 -1.80 -15.58
N MET A 421 19.15 -2.63 -16.52
CA MET A 421 19.27 -2.35 -17.95
C MET A 421 18.55 -1.06 -18.38
N LEU A 422 17.54 -0.61 -17.64
CA LEU A 422 16.80 0.60 -17.98
C LEU A 422 17.56 1.89 -17.67
N TRP A 423 18.60 1.84 -16.83
CA TRP A 423 19.43 3.01 -16.56
C TRP A 423 20.21 3.51 -17.77
N SER A 424 20.39 2.70 -18.82
CA SER A 424 21.00 3.14 -20.09
C SER A 424 20.11 4.10 -20.88
N LEU A 425 18.78 4.11 -20.62
CA LEU A 425 17.82 4.87 -21.42
C LEU A 425 17.81 6.35 -20.98
N PRO A 426 17.94 7.31 -21.92
CA PRO A 426 17.95 8.75 -21.60
C PRO A 426 16.62 9.26 -21.01
N ASN A 427 15.51 8.60 -21.34
CA ASN A 427 14.16 8.96 -20.88
C ASN A 427 13.77 8.30 -19.56
N VAL A 428 14.64 7.55 -18.92
CA VAL A 428 14.45 7.01 -17.57
C VAL A 428 15.15 7.93 -16.57
N GLY A 429 14.39 8.60 -15.72
CA GLY A 429 14.91 9.55 -14.74
C GLY A 429 15.18 8.93 -13.38
N ASP A 430 14.33 7.98 -12.95
CA ASP A 430 14.45 7.31 -11.66
C ASP A 430 13.90 5.88 -11.74
N ILE A 431 14.57 4.95 -11.09
CA ILE A 431 14.11 3.58 -10.87
C ILE A 431 14.14 3.33 -9.38
N ARG A 432 12.97 3.20 -8.79
CA ARG A 432 12.80 3.02 -7.36
C ARG A 432 12.10 1.71 -7.04
N GLN A 433 12.70 0.94 -6.17
CA GLN A 433 12.17 -0.36 -5.78
C GLN A 433 12.11 -0.49 -4.26
N VAL A 434 10.98 -1.02 -3.76
CA VAL A 434 10.83 -1.50 -2.38
C VAL A 434 10.21 -2.89 -2.46
N GLY A 435 11.02 -3.91 -2.19
CA GLY A 435 10.59 -5.30 -2.35
C GLY A 435 10.16 -5.62 -3.78
N LEU A 436 8.90 -5.96 -3.95
CA LEU A 436 8.27 -6.34 -5.22
C LEU A 436 7.44 -5.21 -5.84
N ILE A 437 7.67 -3.99 -5.41
CA ILE A 437 7.05 -2.78 -5.92
C ILE A 437 8.13 -1.96 -6.62
N ALA A 438 8.01 -1.72 -7.92
CA ALA A 438 8.92 -0.88 -8.66
C ALA A 438 8.17 0.22 -9.44
N GLY A 439 8.72 1.43 -9.39
CA GLY A 439 8.28 2.58 -10.19
C GLY A 439 9.42 3.06 -11.08
N ILE A 440 9.18 3.15 -12.37
CA ILE A 440 10.12 3.64 -13.37
C ILE A 440 9.61 4.98 -13.88
N GLU A 441 10.30 6.07 -13.53
CA GLU A 441 9.88 7.42 -13.88
C GLU A 441 10.42 7.84 -15.23
N LEU A 442 9.50 8.17 -16.14
CA LEU A 442 9.82 8.69 -17.46
C LEU A 442 10.00 10.20 -17.42
N VAL A 443 11.05 10.68 -18.08
CA VAL A 443 11.43 12.09 -18.18
C VAL A 443 11.87 12.43 -19.60
N ILE A 444 11.83 13.72 -19.95
CA ILE A 444 12.39 14.22 -21.21
C ILE A 444 13.89 14.04 -21.19
N ASN A 445 14.54 14.42 -20.08
CA ASN A 445 15.97 14.30 -19.88
C ASN A 445 16.29 13.93 -18.42
N TRP A 446 17.03 12.85 -18.22
CA TRP A 446 17.39 12.38 -16.89
C TRP A 446 18.30 13.33 -16.10
N ARG A 447 19.16 14.10 -16.82
CA ARG A 447 20.08 15.05 -16.18
C ARG A 447 19.37 16.25 -15.60
N THR A 448 18.33 16.75 -16.29
CA THR A 448 17.51 17.87 -15.82
C THR A 448 16.33 17.42 -14.97
N ARG A 449 16.00 16.12 -15.00
CA ARG A 449 14.79 15.53 -14.39
C ARG A 449 13.49 16.14 -14.94
N GLU A 450 13.53 16.73 -16.13
CA GLU A 450 12.39 17.39 -16.74
C GLU A 450 11.26 16.37 -17.05
N PRO A 451 10.05 16.52 -16.45
CA PRO A 451 8.97 15.59 -16.68
C PRO A 451 8.28 15.83 -18.01
N PHE A 452 7.74 14.81 -18.62
CA PHE A 452 6.76 14.98 -19.71
C PHE A 452 5.51 15.68 -19.18
N ALA A 453 4.90 16.58 -19.95
CA ALA A 453 3.61 17.15 -19.61
C ALA A 453 2.53 16.05 -19.60
N LEU A 454 1.59 16.09 -18.66
CA LEU A 454 0.54 15.05 -18.54
C LEU A 454 -0.28 14.88 -19.83
N ARG A 455 -0.48 15.96 -20.61
CA ARG A 455 -1.17 15.93 -21.91
C ARG A 455 -0.46 15.08 -22.96
N GLU A 456 0.85 14.87 -22.84
CA GLU A 456 1.65 14.05 -23.76
C GLU A 456 1.40 12.54 -23.52
N ARG A 457 0.81 12.17 -22.38
CA ARG A 457 0.40 10.81 -22.07
C ARG A 457 1.55 9.80 -22.16
N ALA A 458 2.79 10.22 -21.85
CA ALA A 458 4.01 9.44 -22.02
C ALA A 458 3.89 8.04 -21.38
N GLY A 459 3.49 7.95 -20.12
CA GLY A 459 3.29 6.67 -19.44
C GLY A 459 2.21 5.81 -20.09
N ILE A 460 1.09 6.40 -20.55
CA ILE A 460 0.01 5.66 -21.21
C ILE A 460 0.50 5.07 -22.54
N ARG A 461 1.21 5.85 -23.35
CA ARG A 461 1.75 5.40 -24.65
C ARG A 461 2.73 4.24 -24.48
N VAL A 462 3.62 4.31 -23.48
CA VAL A 462 4.55 3.22 -23.16
C VAL A 462 3.79 1.97 -22.72
N CYS A 463 2.78 2.08 -21.83
CA CYS A 463 1.99 0.92 -21.41
C CYS A 463 1.17 0.30 -22.55
N GLU A 464 0.66 1.11 -23.48
CA GLU A 464 -0.01 0.62 -24.70
C GLU A 464 0.97 -0.13 -25.62
N ALA A 465 2.20 0.35 -25.76
CA ALA A 465 3.26 -0.35 -26.51
C ALA A 465 3.66 -1.67 -25.82
N MET A 466 3.71 -1.72 -24.50
CA MET A 466 3.92 -2.95 -23.74
C MET A 466 2.78 -3.96 -23.94
N ALA A 467 1.52 -3.48 -23.90
CA ALA A 467 0.34 -4.33 -24.12
C ALA A 467 0.35 -4.98 -25.49
N ARG A 468 0.75 -4.26 -26.55
CA ARG A 468 0.92 -4.84 -27.89
C ARG A 468 1.96 -5.99 -27.92
N ARG A 469 2.92 -5.97 -27.01
CA ARG A 469 3.98 -6.98 -26.85
C ARG A 469 3.66 -8.05 -25.79
N GLY A 470 2.41 -8.11 -25.31
CA GLY A 470 1.95 -9.13 -24.37
C GLY A 470 2.33 -8.89 -22.91
N VAL A 471 2.55 -7.65 -22.48
CA VAL A 471 2.78 -7.29 -21.07
C VAL A 471 1.80 -6.21 -20.65
N LEU A 472 0.99 -6.49 -19.63
CA LEU A 472 0.01 -5.54 -19.09
C LEU A 472 0.53 -4.88 -17.82
N THR A 473 0.56 -3.56 -17.85
CA THR A 473 0.74 -2.71 -16.67
C THR A 473 -0.02 -1.40 -16.84
N ARG A 474 0.01 -0.55 -15.81
CA ARG A 474 -0.60 0.78 -15.85
C ARG A 474 0.38 1.83 -15.36
N PRO A 475 0.36 3.03 -15.94
CA PRO A 475 1.15 4.14 -15.44
C PRO A 475 0.43 4.90 -14.34
N ILE A 476 1.19 5.60 -13.52
CA ILE A 476 0.73 6.70 -12.67
C ILE A 476 1.38 7.96 -13.19
N GLY A 477 0.67 8.73 -14.00
CA GLY A 477 1.26 9.83 -14.75
C GLY A 477 2.41 9.35 -15.64
N ASN A 478 3.62 9.82 -15.35
CA ASN A 478 4.85 9.44 -16.07
C ASN A 478 5.59 8.24 -15.43
N VAL A 479 5.02 7.59 -14.42
CA VAL A 479 5.67 6.46 -13.73
C VAL A 479 5.07 5.14 -14.20
N ILE A 480 5.88 4.27 -14.78
CA ILE A 480 5.48 2.90 -15.10
C ILE A 480 5.62 2.04 -13.84
N VAL A 481 4.58 1.28 -13.51
CA VAL A 481 4.58 0.43 -12.32
C VAL A 481 4.82 -1.03 -12.69
N LEU A 482 5.77 -1.68 -12.04
CA LEU A 482 5.94 -3.12 -12.06
C LEU A 482 5.72 -3.67 -10.65
N MET A 483 4.69 -4.49 -10.51
CA MET A 483 4.32 -5.15 -9.25
C MET A 483 3.79 -6.55 -9.57
N PRO A 484 4.66 -7.46 -10.03
CA PRO A 484 4.23 -8.77 -10.51
C PRO A 484 3.66 -9.66 -9.40
N PRO A 485 2.82 -10.65 -9.72
CA PRO A 485 2.42 -11.71 -8.81
C PRO A 485 3.62 -12.53 -8.33
N TYR A 486 3.56 -13.10 -7.12
CA TYR A 486 4.66 -13.83 -6.49
C TYR A 486 5.04 -15.14 -7.20
N VAL A 487 4.19 -15.63 -8.09
CA VAL A 487 4.44 -16.84 -8.92
C VAL A 487 5.22 -16.51 -10.20
N THR A 488 5.48 -15.25 -10.47
CA THR A 488 6.22 -14.80 -11.64
C THR A 488 7.63 -15.40 -11.64
N THR A 489 8.01 -16.00 -12.75
CA THR A 489 9.35 -16.60 -12.91
C THR A 489 10.39 -15.55 -13.27
N ARG A 490 11.69 -15.87 -13.08
CA ARG A 490 12.78 -14.98 -13.49
C ARG A 490 12.71 -14.65 -15.00
N ALA A 491 12.42 -15.64 -15.86
CA ALA A 491 12.27 -15.42 -17.30
C ALA A 491 11.12 -14.44 -17.62
N GLN A 492 10.01 -14.53 -16.89
CA GLN A 492 8.89 -13.62 -17.05
C GLN A 492 9.23 -12.20 -16.57
N VAL A 493 9.96 -12.03 -15.46
CA VAL A 493 10.48 -10.72 -15.02
C VAL A 493 11.35 -10.10 -16.11
N ARG A 494 12.34 -10.86 -16.59
CA ARG A 494 13.23 -10.40 -17.67
C ARG A 494 12.43 -9.97 -18.90
N ARG A 495 11.45 -10.78 -19.32
CA ARG A 495 10.54 -10.43 -20.44
C ARG A 495 9.77 -9.13 -20.18
N MET A 496 9.27 -8.91 -18.96
CA MET A 496 8.56 -7.66 -18.60
C MET A 496 9.47 -6.44 -18.74
N VAL A 497 10.71 -6.53 -18.26
CA VAL A 497 11.67 -5.41 -18.30
C VAL A 497 12.21 -5.18 -19.73
N GLU A 498 12.48 -6.23 -20.51
CA GLU A 498 12.86 -6.12 -21.91
C GLU A 498 11.78 -5.47 -22.75
N VAL A 499 10.51 -5.86 -22.55
CA VAL A 499 9.35 -5.24 -23.23
C VAL A 499 9.19 -3.78 -22.83
N LEU A 500 9.42 -3.44 -21.56
CA LEU A 500 9.39 -2.06 -21.11
C LEU A 500 10.51 -1.23 -21.78
N ARG A 501 11.73 -1.77 -21.85
CA ARG A 501 12.84 -1.13 -22.57
C ARG A 501 12.49 -0.85 -24.03
N GLN A 502 12.04 -1.88 -24.77
CA GLN A 502 11.64 -1.75 -26.17
C GLN A 502 10.47 -0.74 -26.35
N ALA A 503 9.52 -0.72 -25.43
CA ALA A 503 8.40 0.22 -25.48
C ALA A 503 8.86 1.68 -25.26
N ILE A 504 9.83 1.92 -24.38
CA ILE A 504 10.41 3.26 -24.16
C ILE A 504 11.15 3.71 -25.42
N GLU A 505 12.01 2.86 -25.98
CA GLU A 505 12.76 3.13 -27.20
C GLU A 505 11.86 3.41 -28.41
N GLU A 506 10.74 2.67 -28.57
CA GLU A 506 9.74 2.91 -29.62
C GLU A 506 9.04 4.26 -29.47
N ILE A 507 8.66 4.63 -28.24
CA ILE A 507 7.87 5.84 -27.99
C ILE A 507 8.73 7.11 -28.00
N PHE A 508 10.02 6.98 -27.70
CA PHE A 508 10.98 8.09 -27.64
C PHE A 508 12.20 7.80 -28.53
N PRO A 509 12.03 7.65 -29.85
CA PRO A 509 13.15 7.43 -30.77
C PRO A 509 14.03 8.68 -30.85
N GLY A 510 15.34 8.53 -30.82
CA GLY A 510 16.29 9.59 -31.16
C GLY A 510 16.96 10.36 -30.02
N ASN A 511 16.85 9.89 -28.78
CA ASN A 511 17.63 10.43 -27.64
C ASN A 511 18.78 9.49 -27.23
N THR A 512 19.37 8.74 -28.19
CA THR A 512 20.61 7.96 -27.99
C THR A 512 21.83 8.83 -28.07
#